data_af7f3646ed6bf43f456f7479c5c7f3c3
#
_entry.id   af7f3646ed6bf43f456f7479c5c7f3c3
#
_cell.length_a   1.000
_cell.length_b   1.000
_cell.length_c   1.000
_cell.angle_alpha   90.00
_cell.angle_beta   90.00
_cell.angle_gamma   90.00
#
_symmetry.space_group_name_H-M   'P 1'
#
loop_
_entity.id
_entity.type
_entity.pdbx_description
1 polymer ?
#
loop_
_entity_poly.entity_id
_entity_poly.type
_entity_poly.pdbx_seq_one_letter_code
_entity_poly.pdbx_strand_id
1 'polypeptide(L)'
;MGNASRVRSKLQSIRNDQEVIPYVLFFVILIVFNFILMFRHEAWRDEAQAWLMAKELGPFALLNELSYEGHPFLWFYLLMPFAKAGLPYITLNIVSWAIMTVVMILIAARAPFDRISRMLLAASPLCVYAFSAISRSYCLVALLMVLLAMADRDRYRHPFRFCILIALLVQTHIVMIGMCFALCACHFFGTIIRYRKMVKVHHEDSKKSLLANIGALAIPLASALFLLYEFRDVGNAASVNVGGAVTVSKLITEFVGTTKTCLVLLFTNFRYGTAILIGLFVLAAVVCDFRLLRGVIVCAITMAFQLYVYAEIWGLSNYRHLLWLWQIFWFMWIAKDYIDERKEHFLYIPVNILLSLAILTSALASSWSLIDDIKLDYDGLYTDAQGAADALEALPKDALIFEGSGEFCNSVIPRLKTKKVYSAFYEQEAGFCIRNTARFKDLDYAGFEKTVKKMFPDAEGVYVFFSDTSPEGYMGNINGYPEEYEEVYATAIDTIRDEGYKIVHIPFKTKKK
;
A
#
# COMPACT_ATOMS: atom_id res chain seq x y z
N MET A 1 -54.12 -25.02 -6.59
CA MET A 1 -52.68 -24.82 -6.83
C MET A 1 -52.02 -23.62 -6.06
N GLY A 2 -52.79 -22.71 -5.44
CA GLY A 2 -52.27 -21.50 -4.79
C GLY A 2 -51.61 -21.65 -3.42
N ASN A 3 -51.98 -22.63 -2.60
CA ASN A 3 -51.46 -22.75 -1.24
C ASN A 3 -50.05 -23.38 -1.16
N ALA A 4 -49.77 -24.37 -2.00
CA ALA A 4 -48.47 -25.03 -2.02
C ALA A 4 -47.33 -24.12 -2.53
N SER A 5 -47.61 -23.21 -3.48
CA SER A 5 -46.65 -22.23 -3.98
C SER A 5 -46.37 -21.14 -2.96
N ARG A 6 -47.36 -20.68 -2.20
CA ARG A 6 -47.21 -19.72 -1.09
C ARG A 6 -46.43 -20.31 0.08
N VAL A 7 -46.66 -21.54 0.46
CA VAL A 7 -45.91 -22.24 1.51
C VAL A 7 -44.45 -22.44 1.07
N ARG A 8 -44.21 -22.83 -0.20
CA ARG A 8 -42.84 -22.96 -0.74
C ARG A 8 -42.10 -21.63 -0.78
N SER A 9 -42.74 -20.53 -1.20
CA SER A 9 -42.13 -19.20 -1.21
C SER A 9 -41.81 -18.70 0.21
N LYS A 10 -42.68 -18.96 1.19
CA LYS A 10 -42.47 -18.59 2.59
C LYS A 10 -41.36 -19.42 3.26
N LEU A 11 -41.30 -20.74 2.96
CA LEU A 11 -40.19 -21.59 3.42
C LEU A 11 -38.86 -21.20 2.78
N GLN A 12 -38.89 -20.78 1.52
CA GLN A 12 -37.69 -20.31 0.81
C GLN A 12 -37.21 -18.93 1.33
N SER A 13 -38.14 -18.03 1.73
CA SER A 13 -37.79 -16.77 2.39
C SER A 13 -37.19 -16.99 3.78
N ILE A 14 -37.79 -17.85 4.60
CA ILE A 14 -37.29 -18.20 5.95
C ILE A 14 -35.92 -18.87 5.85
N ARG A 15 -35.71 -19.77 4.90
CA ARG A 15 -34.43 -20.40 4.65
C ARG A 15 -33.38 -19.38 4.18
N ASN A 16 -33.76 -18.45 3.30
CA ASN A 16 -32.87 -17.35 2.88
C ASN A 16 -32.50 -16.44 4.06
N ASP A 17 -33.44 -16.10 4.94
CA ASP A 17 -33.21 -15.30 6.12
C ASP A 17 -32.26 -16.00 7.12
N GLN A 18 -32.44 -17.30 7.33
CA GLN A 18 -31.56 -18.11 8.18
C GLN A 18 -30.12 -18.20 7.67
N GLU A 19 -29.91 -18.14 6.34
CA GLU A 19 -28.57 -18.13 5.75
C GLU A 19 -27.93 -16.73 5.69
N VAL A 20 -28.73 -15.66 5.69
CA VAL A 20 -28.23 -14.28 5.64
C VAL A 20 -27.67 -13.82 6.98
N ILE A 21 -28.32 -14.19 8.08
CA ILE A 21 -27.90 -13.77 9.43
C ILE A 21 -26.47 -14.23 9.76
N PRO A 22 -26.09 -15.52 9.62
CA PRO A 22 -24.70 -15.95 9.86
C PRO A 22 -23.69 -15.27 8.94
N TYR A 23 -24.07 -15.01 7.69
CA TYR A 23 -23.22 -14.31 6.73
C TYR A 23 -22.93 -12.86 7.16
N VAL A 24 -23.97 -12.11 7.54
CA VAL A 24 -23.82 -10.74 8.03
C VAL A 24 -23.02 -10.71 9.34
N LEU A 25 -23.35 -11.63 10.27
CA LEU A 25 -22.64 -11.74 11.55
C LEU A 25 -21.15 -12.02 11.35
N PHE A 26 -20.80 -12.88 10.39
CA PHE A 26 -19.40 -13.13 10.04
C PHE A 26 -18.68 -11.82 9.65
N PHE A 27 -19.25 -10.99 8.78
CA PHE A 27 -18.63 -9.73 8.37
C PHE A 27 -18.57 -8.71 9.51
N VAL A 28 -19.58 -8.66 10.38
CA VAL A 28 -19.53 -7.82 11.58
C VAL A 28 -18.38 -8.23 12.50
N ILE A 29 -18.24 -9.52 12.79
CA ILE A 29 -17.15 -10.06 13.62
C ILE A 29 -15.81 -9.77 12.95
N LEU A 30 -15.70 -9.95 11.64
CA LEU A 30 -14.48 -9.69 10.88
C LEU A 30 -14.07 -8.21 10.95
N ILE A 31 -15.01 -7.29 10.80
CA ILE A 31 -14.75 -5.84 10.89
C ILE A 31 -14.30 -5.46 12.29
N VAL A 32 -14.94 -6.04 13.33
CA VAL A 32 -14.54 -5.81 14.73
C VAL A 32 -13.16 -6.38 15.01
N PHE A 33 -12.87 -7.60 14.54
CA PHE A 33 -11.55 -8.20 14.66
C PHE A 33 -10.48 -7.33 13.98
N ASN A 34 -10.76 -6.88 12.76
CA ASN A 34 -9.87 -6.00 12.03
C ASN A 34 -9.65 -4.65 12.74
N PHE A 35 -10.68 -4.10 13.40
CA PHE A 35 -10.55 -2.91 14.22
C PHE A 35 -9.61 -3.13 15.42
N ILE A 36 -9.71 -4.30 16.08
CA ILE A 36 -8.80 -4.66 17.18
C ILE A 36 -7.36 -4.77 16.68
N LEU A 37 -7.13 -5.42 15.56
CA LEU A 37 -5.79 -5.50 14.95
C LEU A 37 -5.21 -4.12 14.65
N MET A 38 -6.01 -3.23 14.06
CA MET A 38 -5.61 -1.85 13.78
C MET A 38 -5.19 -1.10 15.04
N PHE A 39 -5.87 -1.32 16.17
CA PHE A 39 -5.51 -0.69 17.45
C PHE A 39 -4.24 -1.26 18.10
N ARG A 40 -3.89 -2.49 17.77
CA ARG A 40 -2.67 -3.14 18.26
C ARG A 40 -1.44 -2.78 17.43
N HIS A 41 -1.67 -2.47 16.15
CA HIS A 41 -0.60 -2.14 15.22
C HIS A 41 0.14 -0.86 15.62
N GLU A 42 1.45 -0.97 15.77
CA GLU A 42 2.34 0.17 15.91
C GLU A 42 2.80 0.64 14.53
N ALA A 43 2.29 1.80 14.09
CA ALA A 43 2.67 2.37 12.81
C ALA A 43 4.17 2.67 12.75
N TRP A 44 4.83 2.18 11.71
CA TRP A 44 6.27 2.29 11.50
C TRP A 44 6.65 3.53 10.66
N ARG A 45 7.97 3.72 10.43
CA ARG A 45 8.50 4.93 9.81
C ARG A 45 7.83 5.38 8.52
N ASP A 46 7.51 4.44 7.60
CA ASP A 46 6.88 4.81 6.32
C ASP A 46 5.43 5.30 6.47
N GLU A 47 4.72 4.81 7.50
CA GLU A 47 3.38 5.26 7.83
C GLU A 47 3.43 6.64 8.52
N ALA A 48 4.37 6.78 9.45
CA ALA A 48 4.61 8.03 10.17
C ALA A 48 5.05 9.15 9.22
N GLN A 49 5.90 8.86 8.23
CA GLN A 49 6.32 9.82 7.22
C GLN A 49 5.13 10.48 6.53
N ALA A 50 4.14 9.67 6.09
CA ALA A 50 2.96 10.20 5.42
C ALA A 50 2.13 11.12 6.33
N TRP A 51 1.98 10.76 7.61
CA TRP A 51 1.27 11.57 8.60
C TRP A 51 1.99 12.87 8.90
N LEU A 52 3.31 12.82 9.14
CA LEU A 52 4.13 14.00 9.44
C LEU A 52 4.14 14.97 8.25
N MET A 53 4.34 14.51 7.02
CA MET A 53 4.25 15.36 5.83
C MET A 53 2.87 16.02 5.70
N ALA A 54 1.80 15.26 5.91
CA ALA A 54 0.44 15.78 5.86
C ALA A 54 0.17 16.83 6.98
N LYS A 55 0.78 16.65 8.15
CA LYS A 55 0.65 17.54 9.31
C LYS A 55 1.44 18.84 9.13
N GLU A 56 2.69 18.75 8.67
CA GLU A 56 3.64 19.87 8.69
C GLU A 56 3.59 20.71 7.41
N LEU A 57 3.44 20.06 6.24
CA LEU A 57 3.53 20.74 4.96
C LEU A 57 2.18 21.36 4.53
N GLY A 58 2.26 22.54 3.90
CA GLY A 58 1.13 23.08 3.15
C GLY A 58 0.92 22.31 1.84
N PRO A 59 -0.26 22.44 1.18
CA PRO A 59 -0.56 21.67 -0.03
C PRO A 59 0.50 21.79 -1.14
N PHE A 60 0.96 22.98 -1.44
CA PHE A 60 1.99 23.20 -2.48
C PHE A 60 3.39 22.74 -2.06
N ALA A 61 3.76 22.91 -0.78
CA ALA A 61 5.02 22.42 -0.25
C ALA A 61 5.06 20.89 -0.29
N LEU A 62 3.96 20.23 0.06
CA LEU A 62 3.80 18.78 -0.04
C LEU A 62 4.06 18.29 -1.47
N LEU A 63 3.46 18.90 -2.50
CA LEU A 63 3.69 18.53 -3.90
C LEU A 63 5.17 18.63 -4.32
N ASN A 64 5.93 19.56 -3.74
CA ASN A 64 7.35 19.68 -4.03
C ASN A 64 8.17 18.55 -3.37
N GLU A 65 7.82 18.15 -2.14
CA GLU A 65 8.52 17.07 -1.43
C GLU A 65 8.16 15.67 -1.98
N LEU A 66 6.99 15.49 -2.61
CA LEU A 66 6.58 14.21 -3.21
C LEU A 66 7.53 13.70 -4.30
N SER A 67 8.30 14.58 -4.94
CA SER A 67 9.34 14.18 -5.91
C SER A 67 10.34 13.19 -5.32
N TYR A 68 10.50 13.16 -4.01
CA TYR A 68 11.49 12.34 -3.29
C TYR A 68 10.86 11.11 -2.59
N GLU A 69 9.51 10.99 -2.59
CA GLU A 69 8.79 10.01 -1.77
C GLU A 69 8.42 8.71 -2.48
N GLY A 70 8.40 8.63 -3.75
CA GLY A 70 7.94 7.43 -4.47
C GLY A 70 6.45 7.10 -4.37
N HIS A 71 5.66 7.91 -3.68
CA HIS A 71 4.20 7.78 -3.56
C HIS A 71 3.53 9.06 -4.05
N PRO A 72 2.54 8.98 -4.97
CA PRO A 72 1.78 10.13 -5.43
C PRO A 72 0.90 10.75 -4.34
N PHE A 73 0.34 11.91 -4.63
CA PHE A 73 -0.29 12.81 -3.65
C PHE A 73 -1.52 12.26 -2.92
N LEU A 74 -2.28 11.33 -3.50
CA LEU A 74 -3.65 11.04 -3.07
C LEU A 74 -3.75 10.61 -1.59
N TRP A 75 -2.81 9.79 -1.12
CA TRP A 75 -2.78 9.35 0.28
C TRP A 75 -2.49 10.51 1.24
N PHE A 76 -1.49 11.31 0.94
CA PHE A 76 -1.08 12.44 1.77
C PHE A 76 -2.18 13.50 1.88
N TYR A 77 -2.83 13.84 0.76
CA TYR A 77 -3.93 14.81 0.75
C TYR A 77 -5.18 14.30 1.43
N LEU A 78 -5.41 12.99 1.41
CA LEU A 78 -6.50 12.37 2.18
C LEU A 78 -6.26 12.50 3.68
N LEU A 79 -5.02 12.37 4.15
CA LEU A 79 -4.65 12.51 5.56
C LEU A 79 -4.59 13.97 6.03
N MET A 80 -4.25 14.90 5.13
CA MET A 80 -3.99 16.30 5.46
C MET A 80 -5.10 16.99 6.26
N PRO A 81 -6.40 16.88 5.94
CA PRO A 81 -7.47 17.50 6.72
C PRO A 81 -7.48 17.05 8.18
N PHE A 82 -7.26 15.78 8.42
CA PHE A 82 -7.25 15.20 9.77
C PHE A 82 -6.00 15.61 10.55
N ALA A 83 -4.84 15.53 9.92
CA ALA A 83 -3.57 15.91 10.54
C ALA A 83 -3.50 17.42 10.85
N LYS A 84 -3.98 18.28 9.93
CA LYS A 84 -4.07 19.73 10.12
C LYS A 84 -5.10 20.14 11.17
N ALA A 85 -6.17 19.36 11.33
CA ALA A 85 -7.15 19.59 12.41
C ALA A 85 -6.61 19.20 13.79
N GLY A 86 -5.39 18.68 13.88
CA GLY A 86 -4.76 18.27 15.16
C GLY A 86 -5.33 16.98 15.73
N LEU A 87 -5.95 16.11 14.90
CA LEU A 87 -6.41 14.81 15.36
C LEU A 87 -5.22 13.93 15.77
N PRO A 88 -5.42 12.99 16.72
CA PRO A 88 -4.34 12.13 17.21
C PRO A 88 -3.81 11.22 16.12
N TYR A 89 -2.55 10.80 16.24
CA TYR A 89 -1.82 10.00 15.27
C TYR A 89 -2.52 8.70 14.84
N ILE A 90 -3.23 8.04 15.77
CA ILE A 90 -4.04 6.85 15.48
C ILE A 90 -5.08 7.06 14.36
N THR A 91 -5.41 8.32 14.03
CA THR A 91 -6.34 8.65 12.93
C THR A 91 -5.84 8.12 11.59
N LEU A 92 -4.53 8.04 11.37
CA LEU A 92 -3.91 7.39 10.21
C LEU A 92 -4.44 5.97 10.04
N ASN A 93 -4.39 5.17 11.11
CA ASN A 93 -4.81 3.77 11.12
C ASN A 93 -6.35 3.65 10.96
N ILE A 94 -7.10 4.55 11.60
CA ILE A 94 -8.57 4.59 11.48
C ILE A 94 -9.00 4.87 10.02
N VAL A 95 -8.31 5.76 9.30
CA VAL A 95 -8.60 6.06 7.89
C VAL A 95 -8.35 4.84 7.02
N SER A 96 -7.21 4.15 7.19
CA SER A 96 -6.90 2.92 6.46
C SER A 96 -7.93 1.82 6.74
N TRP A 97 -8.24 1.57 8.01
CA TRP A 97 -9.25 0.60 8.44
C TRP A 97 -10.64 0.92 7.86
N ALA A 98 -11.05 2.18 7.86
CA ALA A 98 -12.36 2.58 7.31
C ALA A 98 -12.45 2.31 5.81
N ILE A 99 -11.39 2.62 5.04
CA ILE A 99 -11.32 2.33 3.61
C ILE A 99 -11.42 0.82 3.36
N MET A 100 -10.66 0.02 4.10
CA MET A 100 -10.69 -1.44 3.93
C MET A 100 -11.99 -2.06 4.43
N THR A 101 -12.65 -1.47 5.43
CA THR A 101 -14.01 -1.85 5.81
C THR A 101 -14.99 -1.66 4.64
N VAL A 102 -14.89 -0.54 3.92
CA VAL A 102 -15.68 -0.34 2.68
C VAL A 102 -15.36 -1.41 1.64
N VAL A 103 -14.08 -1.75 1.44
CA VAL A 103 -13.67 -2.85 0.53
C VAL A 103 -14.31 -4.17 0.92
N MET A 104 -14.25 -4.56 2.21
CA MET A 104 -14.87 -5.80 2.71
C MET A 104 -16.39 -5.81 2.50
N ILE A 105 -17.07 -4.68 2.76
CA ILE A 105 -18.52 -4.53 2.51
C ILE A 105 -18.83 -4.65 1.01
N LEU A 106 -18.03 -4.06 0.13
CA LEU A 106 -18.21 -4.17 -1.32
C LEU A 106 -17.99 -5.61 -1.80
N ILE A 107 -16.99 -6.32 -1.29
CA ILE A 107 -16.77 -7.75 -1.56
C ILE A 107 -18.01 -8.56 -1.10
N ALA A 108 -18.48 -8.35 0.12
CA ALA A 108 -19.63 -9.04 0.68
C ALA A 108 -20.91 -8.81 -0.16
N ALA A 109 -21.15 -7.58 -0.57
CA ALA A 109 -22.41 -7.19 -1.20
C ALA A 109 -22.41 -7.35 -2.73
N ARG A 110 -21.25 -7.22 -3.39
CA ARG A 110 -21.16 -7.02 -4.85
C ARG A 110 -20.28 -8.01 -5.60
N ALA A 111 -19.33 -8.69 -4.93
CA ALA A 111 -18.48 -9.64 -5.64
C ALA A 111 -19.31 -10.77 -6.27
N PRO A 112 -19.04 -11.18 -7.51
CA PRO A 112 -19.85 -12.18 -8.22
C PRO A 112 -19.56 -13.62 -7.78
N PHE A 113 -18.83 -13.79 -6.68
CA PHE A 113 -18.48 -15.09 -6.13
C PHE A 113 -19.59 -15.66 -5.23
N ASP A 114 -19.51 -16.95 -4.92
CA ASP A 114 -20.32 -17.57 -3.87
C ASP A 114 -20.00 -16.99 -2.49
N ARG A 115 -20.87 -17.22 -1.51
CA ARG A 115 -20.74 -16.65 -0.15
C ARG A 115 -19.44 -17.06 0.53
N ILE A 116 -19.03 -18.32 0.40
CA ILE A 116 -17.82 -18.85 1.04
C ILE A 116 -16.59 -18.16 0.44
N SER A 117 -16.50 -18.06 -0.87
CA SER A 117 -15.41 -17.36 -1.56
C SER A 117 -15.32 -15.88 -1.15
N ARG A 118 -16.45 -15.17 -0.97
CA ARG A 118 -16.48 -13.80 -0.46
C ARG A 118 -15.96 -13.69 0.98
N MET A 119 -16.37 -14.63 1.85
CA MET A 119 -15.92 -14.70 3.23
C MET A 119 -14.41 -14.95 3.31
N LEU A 120 -13.89 -15.93 2.56
CA LEU A 120 -12.47 -16.25 2.51
C LEU A 120 -11.63 -15.08 1.98
N LEU A 121 -12.09 -14.42 0.91
CA LEU A 121 -11.39 -13.27 0.34
C LEU A 121 -11.34 -12.10 1.31
N ALA A 122 -12.46 -11.77 1.95
CA ALA A 122 -12.53 -10.67 2.92
C ALA A 122 -11.75 -10.97 4.21
N ALA A 123 -11.74 -12.24 4.67
CA ALA A 123 -11.00 -12.67 5.86
C ALA A 123 -9.51 -12.94 5.59
N SER A 124 -9.06 -12.85 4.34
CA SER A 124 -7.65 -13.06 4.04
C SER A 124 -6.78 -12.02 4.76
N PRO A 125 -5.59 -12.37 5.25
CA PRO A 125 -4.65 -11.43 5.85
C PRO A 125 -4.30 -10.25 4.93
N LEU A 126 -4.46 -10.42 3.62
CA LEU A 126 -4.35 -9.34 2.65
C LEU A 126 -5.34 -8.20 2.93
N CYS A 127 -6.61 -8.53 3.25
CA CYS A 127 -7.66 -7.56 3.54
C CYS A 127 -7.65 -7.06 4.99
N VAL A 128 -7.41 -7.96 5.95
CA VAL A 128 -7.54 -7.60 7.38
C VAL A 128 -6.26 -7.05 7.98
N TYR A 129 -5.11 -7.30 7.37
CA TYR A 129 -3.82 -6.89 7.92
C TYR A 129 -3.00 -6.04 6.96
N ALA A 130 -2.44 -6.63 5.90
CA ALA A 130 -1.45 -5.98 5.05
C ALA A 130 -1.91 -4.68 4.39
N PHE A 131 -3.21 -4.51 4.13
CA PHE A 131 -3.77 -3.31 3.50
C PHE A 131 -4.74 -2.56 4.41
N SER A 132 -4.95 -3.04 5.64
CA SER A 132 -5.84 -2.42 6.62
C SER A 132 -5.10 -1.94 7.87
N ALA A 133 -4.53 -2.88 8.66
CA ALA A 133 -3.79 -2.53 9.87
C ALA A 133 -2.54 -1.71 9.50
N ILE A 134 -1.79 -2.13 8.47
CA ILE A 134 -0.67 -1.37 7.93
C ILE A 134 -1.21 -0.22 7.07
N SER A 135 -1.05 0.99 7.56
CA SER A 135 -1.76 2.19 7.10
C SER A 135 -1.01 2.93 6.00
N ARG A 136 -1.05 2.38 4.78
CA ARG A 136 -0.41 2.96 3.59
C ARG A 136 -1.40 3.14 2.45
N SER A 137 -0.97 3.82 1.38
CA SER A 137 -1.77 4.04 0.15
C SER A 137 -2.35 2.77 -0.47
N TYR A 138 -1.91 1.58 -0.06
CA TYR A 138 -2.39 0.30 -0.56
C TYR A 138 -3.88 0.04 -0.31
N CYS A 139 -4.45 0.58 0.78
CA CYS A 139 -5.90 0.52 1.03
C CYS A 139 -6.69 1.21 -0.10
N LEU A 140 -6.19 2.34 -0.62
CA LEU A 140 -6.77 3.03 -1.77
C LEU A 140 -6.64 2.22 -3.06
N VAL A 141 -5.50 1.54 -3.27
CA VAL A 141 -5.33 0.62 -4.41
C VAL A 141 -6.40 -0.46 -4.36
N ALA A 142 -6.58 -1.12 -3.22
CA ALA A 142 -7.59 -2.16 -3.04
C ALA A 142 -9.01 -1.65 -3.35
N LEU A 143 -9.38 -0.50 -2.79
CA LEU A 143 -10.69 0.13 -3.03
C LEU A 143 -10.91 0.42 -4.52
N LEU A 144 -9.94 1.08 -5.16
CA LEU A 144 -10.07 1.47 -6.56
C LEU A 144 -10.07 0.26 -7.51
N MET A 145 -9.34 -0.81 -7.19
CA MET A 145 -9.38 -2.05 -7.97
C MET A 145 -10.74 -2.75 -7.86
N VAL A 146 -11.36 -2.78 -6.68
CA VAL A 146 -12.73 -3.29 -6.51
C VAL A 146 -13.72 -2.44 -7.30
N LEU A 147 -13.63 -1.11 -7.21
CA LEU A 147 -14.50 -0.20 -7.96
C LEU A 147 -14.31 -0.32 -9.48
N LEU A 148 -13.07 -0.50 -9.95
CA LEU A 148 -12.77 -0.76 -11.37
C LEU A 148 -13.34 -2.10 -11.84
N ALA A 149 -13.25 -3.16 -11.02
CA ALA A 149 -13.87 -4.45 -11.34
C ALA A 149 -15.39 -4.30 -11.50
N MET A 150 -16.05 -3.61 -10.55
CA MET A 150 -17.49 -3.31 -10.62
C MET A 150 -17.88 -2.45 -11.83
N ALA A 151 -17.02 -1.54 -12.25
CA ALA A 151 -17.27 -0.64 -13.38
C ALA A 151 -16.93 -1.26 -14.75
N ASP A 152 -16.22 -2.38 -14.79
CA ASP A 152 -15.65 -2.94 -16.02
C ASP A 152 -16.70 -3.30 -17.06
N ARG A 153 -17.83 -3.90 -16.63
CA ARG A 153 -18.91 -4.33 -17.51
C ARG A 153 -19.55 -3.16 -18.24
N ASP A 154 -19.74 -2.06 -17.55
CA ASP A 154 -20.42 -0.85 -18.03
C ASP A 154 -19.46 0.25 -18.51
N ARG A 155 -18.16 -0.01 -18.62
CA ARG A 155 -17.10 0.98 -18.90
C ARG A 155 -17.34 1.79 -20.18
N TYR A 156 -17.93 1.21 -21.21
CA TYR A 156 -18.25 1.93 -22.46
C TYR A 156 -19.55 2.72 -22.39
N ARG A 157 -20.43 2.37 -21.44
CA ARG A 157 -21.68 3.12 -21.19
C ARG A 157 -21.41 4.33 -20.27
N HIS A 158 -20.50 4.15 -19.32
CA HIS A 158 -20.11 5.17 -18.35
C HIS A 158 -18.59 5.44 -18.38
N PRO A 159 -18.05 5.91 -19.54
CA PRO A 159 -16.59 6.00 -19.74
C PRO A 159 -15.92 7.00 -18.79
N PHE A 160 -16.57 8.10 -18.46
CA PHE A 160 -16.04 9.11 -17.54
C PHE A 160 -15.83 8.52 -16.14
N ARG A 161 -16.81 7.77 -15.61
CA ARG A 161 -16.69 7.09 -14.33
C ARG A 161 -15.50 6.12 -14.33
N PHE A 162 -15.36 5.31 -15.38
CA PHE A 162 -14.27 4.35 -15.50
C PHE A 162 -12.89 5.05 -15.57
N CYS A 163 -12.78 6.10 -16.38
CA CYS A 163 -11.54 6.87 -16.53
C CYS A 163 -11.17 7.68 -15.28
N ILE A 164 -12.13 8.18 -14.50
CA ILE A 164 -11.88 8.80 -13.19
C ILE A 164 -11.27 7.79 -12.23
N LEU A 165 -11.78 6.57 -12.17
CA LEU A 165 -11.20 5.51 -11.32
C LEU A 165 -9.76 5.17 -11.72
N ILE A 166 -9.46 5.13 -13.03
CA ILE A 166 -8.08 4.94 -13.52
C ILE A 166 -7.20 6.12 -13.10
N ALA A 167 -7.68 7.35 -13.27
CA ALA A 167 -6.95 8.56 -12.90
C ALA A 167 -6.62 8.61 -11.40
N LEU A 168 -7.57 8.21 -10.55
CA LEU A 168 -7.34 8.08 -9.11
C LEU A 168 -6.35 6.96 -8.78
N LEU A 169 -6.41 5.81 -9.48
CA LEU A 169 -5.49 4.71 -9.26
C LEU A 169 -4.04 5.09 -9.60
N VAL A 170 -3.81 5.91 -10.65
CA VAL A 170 -2.48 6.47 -10.97
C VAL A 170 -1.90 7.22 -9.76
N GLN A 171 -2.76 7.94 -9.03
CA GLN A 171 -2.38 8.81 -7.90
C GLN A 171 -2.30 8.09 -6.55
N THR A 172 -2.36 6.76 -6.54
CA THR A 172 -2.18 5.97 -5.30
C THR A 172 -0.76 5.49 -5.08
N HIS A 173 -0.16 4.90 -6.12
CA HIS A 173 1.16 4.29 -6.05
C HIS A 173 1.77 4.15 -7.44
N ILE A 174 3.06 4.53 -7.59
CA ILE A 174 3.76 4.52 -8.86
C ILE A 174 3.76 3.14 -9.55
N VAL A 175 3.79 2.04 -8.79
CA VAL A 175 3.75 0.66 -9.34
C VAL A 175 2.43 0.33 -10.05
N MET A 176 1.39 1.16 -9.90
CA MET A 176 0.10 0.99 -10.57
C MET A 176 0.05 1.65 -11.97
N ILE A 177 1.07 2.38 -12.38
CA ILE A 177 1.17 3.02 -13.71
C ILE A 177 0.97 2.00 -14.83
N GLY A 178 1.60 0.83 -14.73
CA GLY A 178 1.46 -0.24 -15.72
C GLY A 178 0.01 -0.69 -15.91
N MET A 179 -0.75 -0.82 -14.82
CA MET A 179 -2.17 -1.18 -14.87
C MET A 179 -3.01 -0.06 -15.52
N CYS A 180 -2.75 1.18 -15.13
CA CYS A 180 -3.48 2.33 -15.66
C CYS A 180 -3.23 2.50 -17.17
N PHE A 181 -1.98 2.37 -17.61
CA PHE A 181 -1.63 2.38 -19.02
C PHE A 181 -2.34 1.25 -19.78
N ALA A 182 -2.27 0.02 -19.29
CA ALA A 182 -2.90 -1.14 -19.93
C ALA A 182 -4.43 -1.01 -19.99
N LEU A 183 -5.09 -0.51 -18.94
CA LEU A 183 -6.53 -0.24 -18.91
C LEU A 183 -6.92 0.83 -19.94
N CYS A 184 -6.15 1.94 -20.03
CA CYS A 184 -6.39 3.00 -21.02
C CYS A 184 -6.21 2.49 -22.44
N ALA A 185 -5.13 1.75 -22.72
CA ALA A 185 -4.88 1.16 -24.04
C ALA A 185 -6.01 0.18 -24.43
N CYS A 186 -6.38 -0.74 -23.54
CA CYS A 186 -7.48 -1.68 -23.78
C CYS A 186 -8.82 -0.97 -23.96
N HIS A 187 -9.08 0.12 -23.22
CA HIS A 187 -10.29 0.92 -23.40
C HIS A 187 -10.29 1.63 -24.76
N PHE A 188 -9.18 2.24 -25.16
CA PHE A 188 -9.03 2.90 -26.45
C PHE A 188 -9.27 1.93 -27.63
N PHE A 189 -8.51 0.82 -27.70
CA PHE A 189 -8.67 -0.16 -28.78
C PHE A 189 -10.05 -0.82 -28.78
N GLY A 190 -10.58 -1.14 -27.60
CA GLY A 190 -11.93 -1.66 -27.45
C GLY A 190 -13.01 -0.68 -27.93
N THR A 191 -12.82 0.62 -27.71
CA THR A 191 -13.72 1.68 -28.22
C THR A 191 -13.70 1.72 -29.75
N ILE A 192 -12.53 1.63 -30.39
CA ILE A 192 -12.41 1.61 -31.86
C ILE A 192 -13.09 0.37 -32.44
N ILE A 193 -12.85 -0.81 -31.85
CA ILE A 193 -13.48 -2.07 -32.29
C ILE A 193 -15.00 -1.96 -32.16
N ARG A 194 -15.51 -1.46 -31.03
CA ARG A 194 -16.92 -1.25 -30.78
C ARG A 194 -17.54 -0.27 -31.77
N TYR A 195 -16.88 0.87 -32.01
CA TYR A 195 -17.31 1.86 -33.00
C TYR A 195 -17.48 1.24 -34.38
N ARG A 196 -16.46 0.48 -34.88
CA ARG A 196 -16.54 -0.20 -36.17
C ARG A 196 -17.72 -1.17 -36.25
N LYS A 197 -18.07 -1.87 -35.16
CA LYS A 197 -19.25 -2.74 -35.10
C LYS A 197 -20.55 -1.94 -35.14
N MET A 198 -20.65 -0.83 -34.39
CA MET A 198 -21.84 0.02 -34.34
C MET A 198 -22.10 0.69 -35.71
N VAL A 199 -21.08 1.15 -36.41
CA VAL A 199 -21.18 1.73 -37.76
C VAL A 199 -21.67 0.69 -38.77
N LYS A 200 -21.22 -0.58 -38.68
CA LYS A 200 -21.68 -1.65 -39.58
C LYS A 200 -23.17 -1.96 -39.44
N VAL A 201 -23.74 -1.75 -38.26
CA VAL A 201 -25.19 -1.93 -37.99
C VAL A 201 -25.97 -0.62 -38.03
N HIS A 202 -25.38 0.46 -38.59
CA HIS A 202 -25.99 1.79 -38.76
C HIS A 202 -26.57 2.38 -37.46
N HIS A 203 -25.88 2.15 -36.32
CA HIS A 203 -26.33 2.67 -35.03
C HIS A 203 -26.15 4.20 -34.97
N GLU A 204 -27.22 4.96 -34.76
CA GLU A 204 -27.23 6.44 -34.80
C GLU A 204 -26.26 7.08 -33.80
N ASP A 205 -26.12 6.52 -32.59
CA ASP A 205 -25.24 7.04 -31.53
C ASP A 205 -23.76 6.64 -31.68
N SER A 206 -23.36 6.01 -32.79
CA SER A 206 -22.00 5.46 -32.94
C SER A 206 -20.90 6.52 -32.75
N LYS A 207 -21.05 7.70 -33.38
CA LYS A 207 -20.08 8.82 -33.27
C LYS A 207 -20.08 9.42 -31.87
N LYS A 208 -21.26 9.62 -31.26
CA LYS A 208 -21.41 10.16 -29.91
C LYS A 208 -20.75 9.25 -28.88
N SER A 209 -20.97 7.94 -28.98
CA SER A 209 -20.32 6.93 -28.14
C SER A 209 -18.79 6.93 -28.32
N LEU A 210 -18.29 7.03 -29.57
CA LEU A 210 -16.86 7.14 -29.84
C LEU A 210 -16.26 8.36 -29.15
N LEU A 211 -16.83 9.55 -29.40
CA LEU A 211 -16.34 10.81 -28.83
C LEU A 211 -16.34 10.81 -27.31
N ALA A 212 -17.40 10.30 -26.67
CA ALA A 212 -17.47 10.20 -25.22
C ALA A 212 -16.39 9.27 -24.65
N ASN A 213 -16.17 8.11 -25.25
CA ASN A 213 -15.17 7.14 -24.78
C ASN A 213 -13.74 7.60 -25.02
N ILE A 214 -13.44 8.25 -26.16
CA ILE A 214 -12.11 8.80 -26.45
C ILE A 214 -11.87 10.04 -25.56
N GLY A 215 -12.87 10.94 -25.48
CA GLY A 215 -12.76 12.15 -24.64
C GLY A 215 -12.55 11.85 -23.15
N ALA A 216 -13.15 10.77 -22.64
CA ALA A 216 -12.94 10.36 -21.26
C ALA A 216 -11.48 9.97 -20.94
N LEU A 217 -10.71 9.49 -21.92
CA LEU A 217 -9.29 9.17 -21.76
C LEU A 217 -8.41 10.40 -21.48
N ALA A 218 -8.90 11.60 -21.74
CA ALA A 218 -8.18 12.83 -21.36
C ALA A 218 -7.99 12.93 -19.83
N ILE A 219 -8.88 12.32 -19.03
CA ILE A 219 -8.81 12.37 -17.56
C ILE A 219 -7.59 11.59 -17.02
N PRO A 220 -7.41 10.29 -17.31
CA PRO A 220 -6.23 9.58 -16.86
C PRO A 220 -4.94 10.09 -17.53
N LEU A 221 -5.00 10.64 -18.75
CA LEU A 221 -3.87 11.31 -19.37
C LEU A 221 -3.44 12.55 -18.58
N ALA A 222 -4.38 13.42 -18.21
CA ALA A 222 -4.10 14.58 -17.37
C ALA A 222 -3.51 14.17 -16.00
N SER A 223 -4.05 13.10 -15.40
CA SER A 223 -3.52 12.56 -14.15
C SER A 223 -2.08 12.02 -14.32
N ALA A 224 -1.79 11.36 -15.43
CA ALA A 224 -0.43 10.88 -15.73
C ALA A 224 0.55 12.04 -15.98
N LEU A 225 0.13 13.10 -16.67
CA LEU A 225 0.94 14.32 -16.84
C LEU A 225 1.19 15.02 -15.51
N PHE A 226 0.20 15.05 -14.63
CA PHE A 226 0.37 15.58 -13.29
C PHE A 226 1.35 14.74 -12.46
N LEU A 227 1.31 13.41 -12.58
CA LEU A 227 2.29 12.51 -11.96
C LEU A 227 3.73 12.81 -12.42
N LEU A 228 3.95 13.10 -13.71
CA LEU A 228 5.27 13.50 -14.20
C LEU A 228 5.74 14.82 -13.57
N TYR A 229 4.82 15.73 -13.29
CA TYR A 229 5.14 16.96 -12.55
C TYR A 229 5.48 16.66 -11.08
N GLU A 230 4.77 15.76 -10.41
CA GLU A 230 5.06 15.36 -9.03
C GLU A 230 6.47 14.76 -8.89
N PHE A 231 6.88 13.94 -9.84
CA PHE A 231 8.18 13.24 -9.81
C PHE A 231 9.28 13.91 -10.66
N ARG A 232 9.18 15.21 -10.92
CA ARG A 232 10.14 15.92 -11.79
C ARG A 232 11.58 15.91 -11.29
N ASP A 233 11.79 15.83 -9.97
CA ASP A 233 13.10 15.84 -9.30
C ASP A 233 13.49 14.49 -8.69
N VAL A 234 12.88 13.40 -9.13
CA VAL A 234 13.09 12.04 -8.59
C VAL A 234 14.55 11.59 -8.61
N GLY A 235 15.38 12.13 -9.50
CA GLY A 235 16.81 11.83 -9.56
C GLY A 235 17.60 12.23 -8.31
N ASN A 236 17.04 13.11 -7.48
CA ASN A 236 17.64 13.55 -6.21
C ASN A 236 17.02 12.83 -5.00
N ALA A 237 16.21 11.79 -5.20
CA ALA A 237 15.60 11.05 -4.11
C ALA A 237 16.57 10.02 -3.52
N ALA A 238 16.74 10.01 -2.20
CA ALA A 238 17.61 9.07 -1.50
C ALA A 238 17.20 7.60 -1.67
N SER A 239 15.91 7.34 -1.93
CA SER A 239 15.33 5.99 -2.04
C SER A 239 15.32 5.41 -3.46
N VAL A 240 15.85 6.15 -4.47
CA VAL A 240 15.74 5.76 -5.88
C VAL A 240 17.13 5.55 -6.48
N ASN A 241 17.43 4.31 -6.87
CA ASN A 241 18.63 3.99 -7.64
C ASN A 241 18.43 4.33 -9.12
N VAL A 242 18.57 5.60 -9.50
CA VAL A 242 18.55 6.01 -10.91
C VAL A 242 20.00 6.12 -11.39
N GLY A 243 20.49 5.19 -12.22
CA GLY A 243 21.74 5.46 -12.90
C GLY A 243 22.70 4.32 -13.24
N GLY A 244 22.30 3.07 -13.19
CA GLY A 244 23.11 1.98 -13.73
C GLY A 244 22.84 1.75 -15.23
N ALA A 245 23.87 1.54 -16.06
CA ALA A 245 23.67 1.09 -17.43
C ALA A 245 22.96 -0.28 -17.41
N VAL A 246 21.68 -0.30 -17.81
CA VAL A 246 20.87 -1.51 -17.85
C VAL A 246 21.24 -2.29 -19.12
N THR A 247 21.93 -3.41 -18.97
CA THR A 247 22.11 -4.36 -20.07
C THR A 247 20.92 -5.30 -20.15
N VAL A 248 20.53 -5.70 -21.35
CA VAL A 248 19.40 -6.64 -21.56
C VAL A 248 19.60 -7.94 -20.77
N SER A 249 20.84 -8.43 -20.68
CA SER A 249 21.15 -9.64 -19.90
C SER A 249 20.92 -9.44 -18.41
N LYS A 250 21.36 -8.31 -17.84
CA LYS A 250 21.11 -7.96 -16.43
C LYS A 250 19.62 -7.87 -16.15
N LEU A 251 18.88 -7.15 -17.00
CA LEU A 251 17.42 -6.99 -16.86
C LEU A 251 16.70 -8.36 -16.87
N ILE A 252 17.06 -9.29 -17.76
CA ILE A 252 16.46 -10.63 -17.81
C ILE A 252 16.77 -11.39 -16.52
N THR A 253 18.03 -11.39 -16.05
CA THR A 253 18.43 -12.10 -14.85
C THR A 253 17.70 -11.58 -13.60
N GLU A 254 17.62 -10.26 -13.44
CA GLU A 254 16.93 -9.61 -12.33
C GLU A 254 15.41 -9.82 -12.40
N PHE A 255 14.84 -9.76 -13.62
CA PHE A 255 13.42 -10.05 -13.84
C PHE A 255 13.07 -11.49 -13.42
N VAL A 256 13.86 -12.48 -13.81
CA VAL A 256 13.66 -13.89 -13.43
C VAL A 256 13.84 -14.07 -11.92
N GLY A 257 14.89 -13.48 -11.34
CA GLY A 257 15.15 -13.53 -9.89
C GLY A 257 14.00 -12.91 -9.09
N THR A 258 13.57 -11.70 -9.46
CA THR A 258 12.47 -10.98 -8.81
C THR A 258 11.14 -11.72 -8.96
N THR A 259 10.86 -12.30 -10.15
CA THR A 259 9.68 -13.15 -10.36
C THR A 259 9.67 -14.35 -9.42
N LYS A 260 10.81 -15.06 -9.32
CA LYS A 260 10.95 -16.20 -8.40
C LYS A 260 10.71 -15.76 -6.95
N THR A 261 11.28 -14.65 -6.52
CA THR A 261 11.10 -14.11 -5.17
C THR A 261 9.65 -13.72 -4.92
N CYS A 262 8.98 -13.04 -5.85
CA CYS A 262 7.55 -12.74 -5.76
C CYS A 262 6.71 -14.00 -5.59
N LEU A 263 6.95 -15.04 -6.39
CA LEU A 263 6.22 -16.30 -6.30
C LEU A 263 6.49 -17.03 -4.97
N VAL A 264 7.71 -16.97 -4.45
CA VAL A 264 8.06 -17.54 -3.15
C VAL A 264 7.32 -16.79 -2.04
N LEU A 265 7.37 -15.47 -2.03
CA LEU A 265 6.72 -14.64 -1.00
C LEU A 265 5.20 -14.75 -1.05
N LEU A 266 4.59 -14.83 -2.25
CA LEU A 266 3.13 -14.92 -2.40
C LEU A 266 2.57 -16.26 -1.99
N PHE A 267 3.26 -17.35 -2.29
CA PHE A 267 2.66 -18.68 -2.22
C PHE A 267 3.41 -19.65 -1.29
N THR A 268 4.51 -19.22 -0.69
CA THR A 268 5.31 -20.02 0.26
C THR A 268 5.32 -21.53 -0.06
N ASN A 269 4.74 -22.37 0.81
CA ASN A 269 4.70 -23.81 0.64
C ASN A 269 3.78 -24.29 -0.50
N PHE A 270 2.80 -23.47 -0.91
CA PHE A 270 1.83 -23.79 -1.97
C PHE A 270 2.12 -23.09 -3.31
N ARG A 271 3.27 -22.40 -3.42
CA ARG A 271 3.56 -21.50 -4.54
C ARG A 271 3.36 -22.10 -5.93
N TYR A 272 3.83 -23.29 -6.16
CA TYR A 272 3.68 -23.94 -7.46
C TYR A 272 2.26 -24.44 -7.70
N GLY A 273 1.64 -25.06 -6.71
CA GLY A 273 0.26 -25.54 -6.81
C GLY A 273 -0.73 -24.40 -7.05
N THR A 274 -0.64 -23.35 -6.27
CA THR A 274 -1.51 -22.16 -6.44
C THR A 274 -1.25 -21.45 -7.75
N ALA A 275 0.00 -21.27 -8.17
CA ALA A 275 0.33 -20.66 -9.47
C ALA A 275 -0.20 -21.48 -10.65
N ILE A 276 -0.11 -22.82 -10.58
CA ILE A 276 -0.67 -23.73 -11.58
C ILE A 276 -2.20 -23.61 -11.62
N LEU A 277 -2.89 -23.60 -10.48
CA LEU A 277 -4.35 -23.44 -10.42
C LEU A 277 -4.81 -22.10 -11.00
N ILE A 278 -4.11 -21.02 -10.69
CA ILE A 278 -4.35 -19.70 -11.27
C ILE A 278 -4.14 -19.75 -12.79
N GLY A 279 -3.06 -20.33 -13.26
CA GLY A 279 -2.78 -20.49 -14.68
C GLY A 279 -3.85 -21.30 -15.43
N LEU A 280 -4.29 -22.44 -14.86
CA LEU A 280 -5.37 -23.26 -15.40
C LEU A 280 -6.71 -22.51 -15.42
N PHE A 281 -7.01 -21.75 -14.35
CA PHE A 281 -8.19 -20.91 -14.31
C PHE A 281 -8.16 -19.85 -15.42
N VAL A 282 -7.03 -19.13 -15.56
CA VAL A 282 -6.85 -18.08 -16.58
C VAL A 282 -7.04 -18.66 -17.98
N LEU A 283 -6.41 -19.80 -18.27
CA LEU A 283 -6.53 -20.47 -19.57
C LEU A 283 -7.97 -20.89 -19.85
N ALA A 284 -8.60 -21.58 -18.90
CA ALA A 284 -9.97 -22.05 -19.05
C ALA A 284 -10.98 -20.89 -19.17
N ALA A 285 -10.77 -19.81 -18.40
CA ALA A 285 -11.60 -18.61 -18.48
C ALA A 285 -11.52 -17.94 -19.86
N VAL A 286 -10.31 -17.78 -20.42
CA VAL A 286 -10.11 -17.17 -21.74
C VAL A 286 -10.68 -18.05 -22.86
N VAL A 287 -10.55 -19.38 -22.75
CA VAL A 287 -11.16 -20.32 -23.72
C VAL A 287 -12.69 -20.28 -23.63
N CYS A 288 -13.24 -20.13 -22.42
CA CYS A 288 -14.68 -19.95 -22.21
C CYS A 288 -15.21 -18.63 -22.80
N ASP A 289 -14.45 -17.54 -22.61
CA ASP A 289 -14.81 -16.22 -23.15
C ASP A 289 -13.56 -15.41 -23.54
N PHE A 290 -13.29 -15.35 -24.86
CA PHE A 290 -12.14 -14.66 -25.42
C PHE A 290 -12.06 -13.15 -25.05
N ARG A 291 -13.18 -12.54 -24.64
CA ARG A 291 -13.17 -11.15 -24.13
C ARG A 291 -12.27 -10.97 -22.90
N LEU A 292 -12.00 -12.07 -22.18
CA LEU A 292 -11.13 -12.08 -21.00
C LEU A 292 -9.64 -11.97 -21.32
N LEU A 293 -9.21 -12.23 -22.59
CA LEU A 293 -7.83 -12.04 -22.99
C LEU A 293 -7.32 -10.62 -22.69
N ARG A 294 -8.19 -9.64 -22.81
CA ARG A 294 -7.88 -8.25 -22.41
C ARG A 294 -7.47 -8.14 -20.91
N GLY A 295 -8.19 -8.81 -20.02
CA GLY A 295 -7.87 -8.83 -18.59
C GLY A 295 -6.52 -9.47 -18.31
N VAL A 296 -6.20 -10.56 -19.04
CA VAL A 296 -4.87 -11.20 -18.99
C VAL A 296 -3.78 -10.25 -19.46
N ILE A 297 -4.00 -9.52 -20.57
CA ILE A 297 -3.06 -8.51 -21.08
C ILE A 297 -2.83 -7.41 -20.04
N VAL A 298 -3.89 -6.91 -19.40
CA VAL A 298 -3.78 -5.89 -18.34
C VAL A 298 -2.92 -6.41 -17.19
N CYS A 299 -3.19 -7.62 -16.68
CA CYS A 299 -2.39 -8.21 -15.61
C CYS A 299 -0.92 -8.42 -16.04
N ALA A 300 -0.68 -8.95 -17.22
CA ALA A 300 0.67 -9.21 -17.73
C ALA A 300 1.50 -7.91 -17.85
N ILE A 301 0.94 -6.86 -18.46
CA ILE A 301 1.61 -5.55 -18.57
C ILE A 301 1.88 -4.96 -17.20
N THR A 302 0.91 -5.06 -16.29
CA THR A 302 1.05 -4.54 -14.93
C THR A 302 2.16 -5.25 -14.16
N MET A 303 2.16 -6.58 -14.18
CA MET A 303 3.18 -7.39 -13.51
C MET A 303 4.57 -7.16 -14.11
N ALA A 304 4.67 -7.05 -15.43
CA ALA A 304 5.93 -6.74 -16.11
C ALA A 304 6.47 -5.36 -15.69
N PHE A 305 5.62 -4.34 -15.62
CA PHE A 305 6.01 -3.01 -15.14
C PHE A 305 6.44 -3.04 -13.66
N GLN A 306 5.70 -3.75 -12.81
CA GLN A 306 6.05 -3.88 -11.39
C GLN A 306 7.38 -4.61 -11.21
N LEU A 307 7.63 -5.68 -11.97
CA LEU A 307 8.91 -6.37 -11.95
C LEU A 307 10.07 -5.46 -12.35
N TYR A 308 9.88 -4.61 -13.37
CA TYR A 308 10.86 -3.60 -13.75
C TYR A 308 11.15 -2.62 -12.59
N VAL A 309 10.09 -2.11 -11.95
CA VAL A 309 10.24 -1.18 -10.81
C VAL A 309 10.95 -1.86 -9.64
N TYR A 310 10.63 -3.12 -9.33
CA TYR A 310 11.23 -3.86 -8.22
C TYR A 310 12.68 -4.27 -8.50
N ALA A 311 13.03 -4.53 -9.76
CA ALA A 311 14.38 -4.90 -10.14
C ALA A 311 15.33 -3.70 -10.20
N GLU A 312 14.88 -2.56 -10.73
CA GLU A 312 15.76 -1.46 -11.12
C GLU A 312 15.61 -0.20 -10.25
N ILE A 313 14.47 0.00 -9.58
CA ILE A 313 14.20 1.28 -8.90
C ILE A 313 14.20 1.15 -7.39
N TRP A 314 13.40 0.23 -6.81
CA TRP A 314 13.19 0.19 -5.36
C TRP A 314 13.45 -1.14 -4.68
N GLY A 315 13.76 -2.18 -5.40
CA GLY A 315 13.81 -3.53 -4.85
C GLY A 315 12.44 -4.07 -4.42
N LEU A 316 12.39 -5.38 -4.21
CA LEU A 316 11.22 -6.07 -3.69
C LEU A 316 11.28 -6.03 -2.16
N SER A 317 10.61 -5.08 -1.57
CA SER A 317 10.54 -4.96 -0.11
C SER A 317 9.10 -4.85 0.38
N ASN A 318 8.90 -5.20 1.64
CA ASN A 318 7.64 -5.06 2.35
C ASN A 318 6.47 -5.76 1.63
N TYR A 319 5.28 -5.18 1.63
CA TYR A 319 4.04 -5.79 1.11
C TYR A 319 3.79 -5.50 -0.39
N ARG A 320 4.77 -4.98 -1.15
CA ARG A 320 4.60 -4.61 -2.58
C ARG A 320 4.23 -5.80 -3.46
N HIS A 321 4.79 -6.98 -3.19
CA HIS A 321 4.48 -8.21 -3.92
C HIS A 321 3.01 -8.62 -3.78
N LEU A 322 2.33 -8.24 -2.69
CA LEU A 322 0.92 -8.55 -2.46
C LEU A 322 -0.03 -7.86 -3.44
N LEU A 323 0.43 -6.81 -4.14
CA LEU A 323 -0.34 -6.17 -5.21
C LEU A 323 -0.67 -7.14 -6.35
N TRP A 324 0.14 -8.18 -6.56
CA TRP A 324 -0.17 -9.23 -7.52
C TRP A 324 -1.43 -10.00 -7.18
N LEU A 325 -1.66 -10.28 -5.90
CA LEU A 325 -2.90 -10.93 -5.45
C LEU A 325 -4.12 -10.06 -5.74
N TRP A 326 -4.02 -8.73 -5.51
CA TRP A 326 -5.11 -7.82 -5.85
C TRP A 326 -5.40 -7.77 -7.35
N GLN A 327 -4.39 -7.86 -8.20
CA GLN A 327 -4.56 -7.94 -9.66
C GLN A 327 -5.24 -9.25 -10.07
N ILE A 328 -4.83 -10.35 -9.46
CA ILE A 328 -5.45 -11.66 -9.65
C ILE A 328 -6.92 -11.62 -9.21
N PHE A 329 -7.24 -11.03 -8.05
CA PHE A 329 -8.62 -10.90 -7.59
C PHE A 329 -9.45 -9.97 -8.47
N TRP A 330 -8.88 -8.88 -8.95
CA TRP A 330 -9.53 -8.03 -9.96
C TRP A 330 -9.85 -8.83 -11.22
N PHE A 331 -8.89 -9.61 -11.73
CA PHE A 331 -9.12 -10.46 -12.90
C PHE A 331 -10.20 -11.54 -12.64
N MET A 332 -10.14 -12.22 -11.50
CA MET A 332 -11.14 -13.22 -11.12
C MET A 332 -12.54 -12.61 -11.04
N TRP A 333 -12.68 -11.40 -10.55
CA TRP A 333 -13.95 -10.69 -10.47
C TRP A 333 -14.53 -10.44 -11.86
N ILE A 334 -13.78 -9.79 -12.74
CA ILE A 334 -14.26 -9.52 -14.10
C ILE A 334 -14.47 -10.82 -14.87
N ALA A 335 -13.64 -11.84 -14.66
CA ALA A 335 -13.79 -13.14 -15.31
C ALA A 335 -15.10 -13.80 -14.91
N LYS A 336 -15.42 -13.82 -13.62
CA LYS A 336 -16.68 -14.41 -13.12
C LYS A 336 -17.91 -13.73 -13.72
N ASP A 337 -17.91 -12.38 -13.79
CA ASP A 337 -19.01 -11.62 -14.40
C ASP A 337 -19.24 -11.99 -15.87
N TYR A 338 -18.17 -12.23 -16.64
CA TYR A 338 -18.28 -12.62 -18.06
C TYR A 338 -18.62 -14.10 -18.25
N ILE A 339 -18.07 -14.98 -17.39
CA ILE A 339 -18.33 -16.43 -17.46
C ILE A 339 -19.79 -16.73 -17.14
N ASP A 340 -20.41 -15.99 -16.23
CA ASP A 340 -21.82 -16.16 -15.89
C ASP A 340 -22.80 -15.89 -17.05
N GLU A 341 -22.33 -15.17 -18.10
CA GLU A 341 -23.06 -15.05 -19.37
C GLU A 341 -22.96 -16.31 -20.26
N ARG A 342 -22.05 -17.25 -19.93
CA ARG A 342 -21.71 -18.44 -20.71
C ARG A 342 -22.07 -19.73 -19.99
N LYS A 343 -23.17 -19.76 -19.23
CA LYS A 343 -23.61 -20.93 -18.42
C LYS A 343 -23.76 -22.23 -19.21
N GLU A 344 -24.08 -22.14 -20.49
CA GLU A 344 -24.23 -23.29 -21.38
C GLU A 344 -22.90 -23.78 -21.99
N HIS A 345 -21.82 -23.05 -21.80
CA HIS A 345 -20.52 -23.48 -22.29
C HIS A 345 -20.00 -24.67 -21.48
N PHE A 346 -19.43 -25.68 -22.15
CA PHE A 346 -18.98 -26.92 -21.51
C PHE A 346 -17.90 -26.68 -20.42
N LEU A 347 -17.12 -25.58 -20.51
CA LEU A 347 -16.13 -25.19 -19.50
C LEU A 347 -16.73 -24.43 -18.32
N TYR A 348 -18.03 -24.08 -18.31
CA TYR A 348 -18.60 -23.26 -17.24
C TYR A 348 -18.37 -23.85 -15.84
N ILE A 349 -18.67 -25.16 -15.69
CA ILE A 349 -18.45 -25.85 -14.41
C ILE A 349 -16.97 -25.96 -14.05
N PRO A 350 -16.06 -26.47 -14.92
CA PRO A 350 -14.63 -26.52 -14.63
C PRO A 350 -14.03 -25.16 -14.25
N VAL A 351 -14.41 -24.10 -14.96
CA VAL A 351 -13.91 -22.73 -14.68
C VAL A 351 -14.35 -22.27 -13.29
N ASN A 352 -15.60 -22.50 -12.88
CA ASN A 352 -16.07 -22.12 -11.54
C ASN A 352 -15.37 -22.93 -10.43
N ILE A 353 -15.09 -24.20 -10.64
CA ILE A 353 -14.32 -25.03 -9.71
C ILE A 353 -12.90 -24.47 -9.59
N LEU A 354 -12.22 -24.22 -10.71
CA LEU A 354 -10.87 -23.66 -10.72
C LEU A 354 -10.83 -22.27 -10.05
N LEU A 355 -11.84 -21.44 -10.28
CA LEU A 355 -11.98 -20.14 -9.62
C LEU A 355 -12.06 -20.29 -8.10
N SER A 356 -12.93 -21.14 -7.60
CA SER A 356 -13.08 -21.37 -6.15
C SER A 356 -11.81 -21.94 -5.53
N LEU A 357 -11.13 -22.87 -6.20
CA LEU A 357 -9.85 -23.42 -5.76
C LEU A 357 -8.74 -22.35 -5.79
N ALA A 358 -8.69 -21.51 -6.81
CA ALA A 358 -7.70 -20.43 -6.90
C ALA A 358 -7.91 -19.38 -5.80
N ILE A 359 -9.15 -19.01 -5.48
CA ILE A 359 -9.47 -18.11 -4.35
C ILE A 359 -9.05 -18.75 -3.03
N LEU A 360 -9.46 -20.01 -2.78
CA LEU A 360 -9.13 -20.73 -1.56
C LEU A 360 -7.61 -20.85 -1.36
N THR A 361 -6.89 -21.32 -2.36
CA THR A 361 -5.43 -21.51 -2.25
C THR A 361 -4.68 -20.18 -2.12
N SER A 362 -5.13 -19.12 -2.80
CA SER A 362 -4.53 -17.78 -2.65
C SER A 362 -4.78 -17.21 -1.25
N ALA A 363 -5.99 -17.40 -0.69
CA ALA A 363 -6.29 -16.97 0.68
C ALA A 363 -5.44 -17.75 1.71
N LEU A 364 -5.33 -19.07 1.57
CA LEU A 364 -4.51 -19.91 2.46
C LEU A 364 -3.01 -19.57 2.35
N ALA A 365 -2.49 -19.39 1.13
CA ALA A 365 -1.09 -19.04 0.91
C ALA A 365 -0.75 -17.68 1.52
N SER A 366 -1.59 -16.67 1.32
CA SER A 366 -1.40 -15.35 1.94
C SER A 366 -1.54 -15.40 3.45
N SER A 367 -2.45 -16.24 3.97
CA SER A 367 -2.59 -16.44 5.42
C SER A 367 -1.32 -17.01 6.04
N TRP A 368 -0.72 -17.99 5.38
CA TRP A 368 0.48 -18.64 5.90
C TRP A 368 1.67 -17.70 5.96
N SER A 369 1.82 -16.80 5.00
CA SER A 369 2.94 -15.86 4.96
C SER A 369 2.80 -14.68 5.93
N LEU A 370 1.59 -14.33 6.32
CA LEU A 370 1.31 -13.13 7.13
C LEU A 370 0.86 -13.43 8.57
N ILE A 371 0.61 -14.71 8.91
CA ILE A 371 0.06 -15.04 10.22
C ILE A 371 1.07 -14.78 11.35
N ASP A 372 2.34 -14.98 11.08
CA ASP A 372 3.40 -14.71 12.06
C ASP A 372 3.58 -13.20 12.26
N ASP A 373 3.52 -12.40 11.19
CA ASP A 373 3.50 -10.93 11.28
C ASP A 373 2.30 -10.45 12.10
N ILE A 374 1.10 -11.03 11.88
CA ILE A 374 -0.11 -10.67 12.65
C ILE A 374 0.05 -11.01 14.13
N LYS A 375 0.62 -12.17 14.46
CA LYS A 375 0.84 -12.55 15.86
C LYS A 375 1.82 -11.62 16.56
N LEU A 376 2.97 -11.36 15.91
CA LEU A 376 3.99 -10.50 16.45
C LEU A 376 3.48 -9.06 16.61
N ASP A 377 2.73 -8.55 15.64
CA ASP A 377 2.14 -7.21 15.71
C ASP A 377 1.02 -7.13 16.79
N TYR A 378 0.24 -8.20 16.94
CA TYR A 378 -0.75 -8.29 18.01
C TYR A 378 -0.12 -8.25 19.40
N ASP A 379 1.06 -8.82 19.57
CA ASP A 379 1.84 -8.81 20.80
C ASP A 379 2.63 -7.50 21.02
N GLY A 380 2.56 -6.55 20.07
CA GLY A 380 3.22 -5.25 20.15
C GLY A 380 4.68 -5.25 19.71
N LEU A 381 5.08 -6.18 18.84
CA LEU A 381 6.46 -6.38 18.40
C LEU A 381 6.73 -5.87 16.97
N TYR A 382 5.81 -5.10 16.37
CA TYR A 382 6.03 -4.60 15.00
C TYR A 382 7.16 -3.58 14.93
N THR A 383 7.15 -2.61 15.82
CA THR A 383 8.22 -1.65 16.12
C THR A 383 8.31 -1.42 17.63
N ASP A 384 9.35 -0.75 18.12
CA ASP A 384 9.43 -0.29 19.51
C ASP A 384 9.31 1.24 19.61
N ALA A 385 8.55 1.83 18.70
CA ALA A 385 8.39 3.27 18.63
C ALA A 385 7.69 3.86 19.86
N GLN A 386 6.74 3.11 20.47
CA GLN A 386 6.07 3.54 21.69
C GLN A 386 7.00 3.46 22.90
N GLY A 387 7.79 2.39 23.03
CA GLY A 387 8.79 2.26 24.11
C GLY A 387 9.83 3.38 24.07
N ALA A 388 10.35 3.67 22.88
CA ALA A 388 11.29 4.79 22.68
C ALA A 388 10.65 6.15 23.01
N ALA A 389 9.38 6.37 22.59
CA ALA A 389 8.66 7.61 22.90
C ALA A 389 8.43 7.77 24.41
N ASP A 390 8.03 6.71 25.10
CA ASP A 390 7.83 6.74 26.56
C ASP A 390 9.15 7.01 27.31
N ALA A 391 10.25 6.42 26.85
CA ALA A 391 11.58 6.68 27.39
C ALA A 391 12.02 8.14 27.19
N LEU A 392 11.75 8.71 26.01
CA LEU A 392 12.04 10.14 25.74
C LEU A 392 11.15 11.06 26.59
N GLU A 393 9.87 10.74 26.77
CA GLU A 393 8.96 11.53 27.61
C GLU A 393 9.36 11.49 29.09
N ALA A 394 10.02 10.42 29.56
CA ALA A 394 10.51 10.28 30.93
C ALA A 394 11.77 11.11 31.22
N LEU A 395 12.46 11.65 30.21
CA LEU A 395 13.65 12.49 30.37
C LEU A 395 13.32 13.80 31.12
N PRO A 396 14.32 14.47 31.74
CA PRO A 396 14.15 15.78 32.39
C PRO A 396 13.40 16.77 31.49
N LYS A 397 12.63 17.69 32.07
CA LYS A 397 11.79 18.63 31.31
C LYS A 397 12.56 19.47 30.31
N ASP A 398 13.77 19.84 30.67
CA ASP A 398 14.75 20.65 29.91
C ASP A 398 15.68 19.81 29.04
N ALA A 399 15.45 18.48 28.95
CA ALA A 399 16.25 17.61 28.10
C ALA A 399 16.23 18.08 26.65
N LEU A 400 17.43 18.28 26.10
CA LEU A 400 17.65 18.62 24.71
C LEU A 400 17.82 17.32 23.92
N ILE A 401 16.89 17.03 23.01
CA ILE A 401 16.80 15.74 22.31
C ILE A 401 17.09 15.95 20.83
N PHE A 402 18.00 15.14 20.28
CA PHE A 402 18.31 15.10 18.85
C PHE A 402 18.03 13.72 18.26
N GLU A 403 17.57 13.70 17.02
CA GLU A 403 17.47 12.47 16.22
C GLU A 403 18.81 12.17 15.53
N GLY A 404 19.17 10.90 15.49
CA GLY A 404 20.41 10.43 14.86
C GLY A 404 20.21 9.62 13.59
N SER A 405 19.00 9.13 13.31
CA SER A 405 18.73 8.17 12.24
C SER A 405 17.76 8.66 11.16
N GLY A 406 17.41 9.94 11.12
CA GLY A 406 16.53 10.49 10.09
C GLY A 406 15.21 9.74 9.98
N GLU A 407 15.00 9.00 8.88
CA GLU A 407 13.70 8.33 8.62
C GLU A 407 13.30 7.28 9.67
N PHE A 408 14.26 6.64 10.35
CA PHE A 408 13.94 5.68 11.41
C PHE A 408 13.30 6.34 12.63
N CYS A 409 13.58 7.61 12.87
CA CYS A 409 13.02 8.36 13.98
C CYS A 409 11.57 8.82 13.75
N ASN A 410 11.07 8.74 12.53
CA ASN A 410 9.74 9.23 12.16
C ASN A 410 8.60 8.54 12.93
N SER A 411 8.71 7.25 13.22
CA SER A 411 7.67 6.51 13.97
C SER A 411 7.55 6.96 15.43
N VAL A 412 8.63 7.50 16.02
CA VAL A 412 8.66 7.99 17.41
C VAL A 412 8.09 9.39 17.53
N ILE A 413 8.46 10.30 16.62
CA ILE A 413 8.13 11.74 16.69
C ILE A 413 6.63 12.02 16.89
N PRO A 414 5.67 11.42 16.14
CA PRO A 414 4.25 11.73 16.29
C PRO A 414 3.63 11.19 17.57
N ARG A 415 4.35 10.35 18.35
CA ARG A 415 3.92 9.80 19.65
C ARG A 415 4.29 10.69 20.83
N LEU A 416 5.24 11.62 20.63
CA LEU A 416 5.66 12.56 21.66
C LEU A 416 4.55 13.56 21.97
N LYS A 417 4.34 13.82 23.28
CA LYS A 417 3.29 14.70 23.79
C LYS A 417 3.85 16.04 24.30
N THR A 418 4.99 16.01 24.98
CA THR A 418 5.56 17.16 25.65
C THR A 418 6.97 17.50 25.18
N LYS A 419 7.70 16.51 24.67
CA LYS A 419 9.08 16.65 24.22
C LYS A 419 9.18 17.14 22.80
N LYS A 420 10.21 17.94 22.53
CA LYS A 420 10.62 18.34 21.20
C LYS A 420 11.91 17.64 20.84
N VAL A 421 11.98 17.22 19.59
CA VAL A 421 13.18 16.61 19.00
C VAL A 421 13.75 17.55 17.96
N TYR A 422 15.06 17.61 17.85
CA TYR A 422 15.77 18.43 16.87
C TYR A 422 16.59 17.56 15.92
N SER A 423 16.77 18.05 14.71
CA SER A 423 17.65 17.44 13.70
C SER A 423 18.90 18.33 13.52
N ALA A 424 20.06 17.74 13.76
CA ALA A 424 21.33 18.40 13.45
C ALA A 424 21.62 18.41 11.94
N PHE A 425 21.05 17.47 11.18
CA PHE A 425 21.22 17.39 9.72
C PHE A 425 20.57 18.57 9.00
N TYR A 426 19.47 19.09 9.55
CA TYR A 426 18.67 20.17 8.96
C TYR A 426 18.67 21.46 9.80
N GLU A 427 19.32 21.45 10.96
CA GLU A 427 19.41 22.58 11.88
C GLU A 427 18.03 23.14 12.30
N GLN A 428 17.05 22.27 12.53
CA GLN A 428 15.67 22.63 12.87
C GLN A 428 14.99 21.60 13.80
N GLU A 429 13.78 21.88 14.25
CA GLU A 429 12.93 20.89 14.93
C GLU A 429 12.67 19.73 13.96
N ALA A 430 12.85 18.49 14.44
CA ALA A 430 12.64 17.28 13.64
C ALA A 430 11.16 17.03 13.38
N GLY A 431 10.88 16.56 12.20
CA GLY A 431 9.53 16.22 11.74
C GLY A 431 9.59 15.10 10.70
N PHE A 432 8.97 15.29 9.52
CA PHE A 432 9.11 14.33 8.44
C PHE A 432 10.57 14.27 7.93
N CYS A 433 10.99 13.08 7.49
CA CYS A 433 12.31 12.91 6.91
C CYS A 433 12.39 13.54 5.52
N ILE A 434 13.41 14.36 5.30
CA ILE A 434 13.70 15.01 4.02
C ILE A 434 14.54 14.05 3.17
N ARG A 435 13.90 13.36 2.22
CA ARG A 435 14.56 12.37 1.35
C ARG A 435 15.30 12.98 0.14
N ASN A 436 15.48 14.28 0.11
CA ASN A 436 16.26 14.98 -0.91
C ASN A 436 17.76 14.91 -0.59
N THR A 437 18.52 14.14 -1.36
CA THR A 437 19.96 13.94 -1.16
C THR A 437 20.77 15.23 -1.25
N ALA A 438 20.31 16.24 -2.01
CA ALA A 438 20.99 17.53 -2.09
C ALA A 438 20.86 18.36 -0.80
N ARG A 439 19.91 18.05 0.08
CA ARG A 439 19.67 18.73 1.36
C ARG A 439 20.25 17.96 2.55
N PHE A 440 20.53 16.69 2.40
CA PHE A 440 21.11 15.86 3.46
C PHE A 440 22.61 16.16 3.58
N LYS A 441 23.06 16.34 4.82
CA LYS A 441 24.49 16.53 5.14
C LYS A 441 24.94 15.35 6.00
N ASP A 442 25.94 14.64 5.53
CA ASP A 442 26.65 13.68 6.38
C ASP A 442 27.33 14.43 7.54
N LEU A 443 27.18 13.90 8.74
CA LEU A 443 27.82 14.44 9.94
C LEU A 443 28.70 13.37 10.57
N ASP A 444 29.92 13.77 10.92
CA ASP A 444 30.67 13.07 11.95
C ASP A 444 30.29 13.65 13.33
N TYR A 445 30.72 12.99 14.39
CA TYR A 445 30.40 13.42 15.75
C TYR A 445 30.86 14.86 16.03
N ALA A 446 32.03 15.28 15.53
CA ALA A 446 32.54 16.65 15.72
C ALA A 446 31.65 17.68 15.00
N GLY A 447 31.16 17.37 13.80
CA GLY A 447 30.20 18.19 13.07
C GLY A 447 28.86 18.28 13.78
N PHE A 448 28.37 17.14 14.31
CA PHE A 448 27.19 17.09 15.14
C PHE A 448 27.30 17.98 16.37
N GLU A 449 28.36 17.82 17.19
CA GLU A 449 28.59 18.64 18.38
C GLU A 449 28.65 20.13 18.05
N LYS A 450 29.36 20.49 16.96
CA LYS A 450 29.44 21.87 16.48
C LYS A 450 28.06 22.43 16.11
N THR A 451 27.24 21.63 15.44
CA THR A 451 25.87 22.03 15.04
C THR A 451 24.98 22.21 16.26
N VAL A 452 25.02 21.27 17.21
CA VAL A 452 24.28 21.39 18.47
C VAL A 452 24.63 22.67 19.20
N LYS A 453 25.93 22.98 19.37
CA LYS A 453 26.39 24.21 20.04
C LYS A 453 26.03 25.48 19.27
N LYS A 454 25.91 25.43 17.96
CA LYS A 454 25.38 26.52 17.13
C LYS A 454 23.92 26.80 17.41
N MET A 455 23.10 25.73 17.47
CA MET A 455 21.65 25.82 17.74
C MET A 455 21.36 26.19 19.20
N PHE A 456 22.16 25.64 20.14
CA PHE A 456 21.98 25.75 21.59
C PHE A 456 23.32 26.04 22.27
N PRO A 457 23.77 27.31 22.30
CA PRO A 457 25.11 27.67 22.80
C PRO A 457 25.37 27.28 24.26
N ASP A 458 24.32 27.25 25.09
CA ASP A 458 24.41 26.96 26.52
C ASP A 458 24.14 25.48 26.85
N ALA A 459 24.08 24.59 25.85
CA ALA A 459 23.86 23.18 26.09
C ALA A 459 25.02 22.52 26.83
N GLU A 460 24.75 21.93 28.00
CA GLU A 460 25.71 21.18 28.81
C GLU A 460 25.77 19.69 28.40
N GLY A 461 24.80 19.22 27.66
CA GLY A 461 24.71 17.88 27.13
C GLY A 461 23.45 17.72 26.27
N VAL A 462 23.35 16.58 25.59
CA VAL A 462 22.21 16.25 24.73
C VAL A 462 21.84 14.78 24.85
N TYR A 463 20.60 14.47 24.57
CA TYR A 463 20.12 13.11 24.34
C TYR A 463 20.02 12.87 22.85
N VAL A 464 20.57 11.75 22.38
CA VAL A 464 20.46 11.34 20.96
C VAL A 464 19.73 10.02 20.90
N PHE A 465 18.67 9.95 20.11
CA PHE A 465 18.02 8.67 19.83
C PHE A 465 18.20 8.27 18.37
N PHE A 466 18.41 7.00 18.13
CA PHE A 466 18.71 6.45 16.81
C PHE A 466 18.32 4.97 16.73
N SER A 467 18.27 4.41 15.50
CA SER A 467 17.99 3.00 15.27
C SER A 467 19.07 2.12 15.88
N ASP A 468 18.66 1.04 16.56
CA ASP A 468 19.55 0.00 17.10
C ASP A 468 20.26 -0.82 16.02
N THR A 469 19.74 -0.78 14.77
CA THR A 469 20.36 -1.42 13.60
C THR A 469 21.46 -0.59 12.96
N SER A 470 21.84 0.53 13.58
CA SER A 470 22.91 1.40 13.08
C SER A 470 24.23 0.64 13.00
N PRO A 471 25.04 0.86 11.94
CA PRO A 471 26.36 0.23 11.81
C PRO A 471 27.24 0.50 13.03
N GLU A 472 28.15 -0.45 13.31
CA GLU A 472 29.15 -0.25 14.37
C GLU A 472 29.95 1.04 14.12
N GLY A 473 30.10 1.84 15.15
CA GLY A 473 30.78 3.15 15.07
C GLY A 473 29.89 4.31 14.63
N TYR A 474 28.57 4.11 14.45
CA TYR A 474 27.61 5.14 14.06
C TYR A 474 26.49 5.30 15.09
N MET A 475 26.10 6.54 15.38
CA MET A 475 24.84 6.87 16.06
C MET A 475 23.78 7.21 14.99
N GLY A 476 23.17 6.19 14.42
CA GLY A 476 22.31 6.37 13.24
C GLY A 476 23.11 6.81 12.01
N ASN A 477 22.89 8.02 11.52
CA ASN A 477 23.59 8.63 10.39
C ASN A 477 24.77 9.53 10.82
N ILE A 478 25.08 9.57 12.12
CA ILE A 478 26.21 10.32 12.66
C ILE A 478 27.41 9.36 12.78
N ASN A 479 28.49 9.64 12.05
CA ASN A 479 29.69 8.82 12.08
C ASN A 479 30.50 9.11 13.36
N GLY A 480 30.72 8.09 14.16
CA GLY A 480 31.47 8.12 15.40
C GLY A 480 30.58 8.23 16.66
N TYR A 481 31.20 7.86 17.78
CA TYR A 481 30.64 7.99 19.12
C TYR A 481 31.46 9.00 19.91
N PRO A 482 30.89 9.70 20.92
CA PRO A 482 31.67 10.50 21.87
C PRO A 482 32.57 9.59 22.73
N GLU A 483 33.60 10.17 23.31
CA GLU A 483 34.48 9.46 24.28
C GLU A 483 33.69 9.02 25.53
N GLU A 484 32.74 9.85 25.96
CA GLU A 484 31.88 9.63 27.13
C GLU A 484 30.42 9.74 26.72
N TYR A 485 29.64 8.71 27.04
CA TYR A 485 28.19 8.73 26.89
C TYR A 485 27.56 7.74 27.89
N GLU A 486 26.30 7.92 28.19
CA GLU A 486 25.48 7.04 29.03
C GLU A 486 24.33 6.49 28.19
N GLU A 487 24.17 5.18 28.13
CA GLU A 487 22.99 4.56 27.51
C GLU A 487 21.82 4.67 28.47
N VAL A 488 20.75 5.35 28.04
CA VAL A 488 19.55 5.61 28.82
C VAL A 488 18.44 4.60 28.49
N TYR A 489 18.41 4.16 27.23
CA TYR A 489 17.43 3.22 26.73
C TYR A 489 17.99 2.40 25.57
N ALA A 490 17.64 1.14 25.51
CA ALA A 490 17.82 0.30 24.34
C ALA A 490 16.64 -0.66 24.22
N THR A 491 16.15 -0.86 23.00
CA THR A 491 15.13 -1.87 22.70
C THR A 491 15.65 -3.25 23.07
N ALA A 492 14.90 -4.00 23.88
CA ALA A 492 15.31 -5.29 24.41
C ALA A 492 14.84 -6.49 23.59
N ILE A 493 14.05 -6.27 22.53
CA ILE A 493 13.37 -7.31 21.76
C ILE A 493 13.55 -7.08 20.25
N ASP A 494 13.58 -8.18 19.51
CA ASP A 494 13.56 -8.12 18.04
C ASP A 494 12.20 -7.62 17.55
N THR A 495 12.22 -6.70 16.60
CA THR A 495 11.01 -6.16 15.98
C THR A 495 10.85 -6.64 14.53
N ILE A 496 9.61 -6.75 14.04
CA ILE A 496 9.34 -7.22 12.66
C ILE A 496 10.04 -6.32 11.62
N ARG A 497 10.19 -5.03 11.92
CA ARG A 497 10.73 -4.05 10.97
C ARG A 497 12.16 -3.61 11.26
N ASP A 498 12.85 -4.29 12.14
CA ASP A 498 14.17 -3.86 12.61
C ASP A 498 14.13 -2.38 13.05
N GLU A 499 13.04 -1.98 13.72
CA GLU A 499 12.82 -0.65 14.28
C GLU A 499 12.88 -0.70 15.81
N GLY A 500 14.02 -1.12 16.32
CA GLY A 500 14.46 -0.88 17.67
C GLY A 500 15.23 0.45 17.79
N TYR A 501 15.37 0.95 19.01
CA TYR A 501 15.97 2.26 19.28
C TYR A 501 16.97 2.20 20.41
N LYS A 502 17.97 3.08 20.31
CA LYS A 502 18.87 3.44 21.41
C LYS A 502 18.75 4.90 21.72
N ILE A 503 18.81 5.24 23.02
CA ILE A 503 18.86 6.60 23.51
C ILE A 503 20.11 6.73 24.35
N VAL A 504 20.99 7.67 24.00
CA VAL A 504 22.22 7.94 24.72
C VAL A 504 22.24 9.39 25.20
N HIS A 505 22.73 9.62 26.41
CA HIS A 505 23.04 10.95 26.94
C HIS A 505 24.53 11.25 26.70
N ILE A 506 24.81 12.40 26.14
CA ILE A 506 26.17 12.88 25.79
C ILE A 506 26.43 14.15 26.55
N PRO A 507 27.27 14.13 27.61
CA PRO A 507 27.68 15.35 28.29
C PRO A 507 28.70 16.11 27.43
N PHE A 508 28.55 17.41 27.32
CA PHE A 508 29.56 18.25 26.68
C PHE A 508 30.64 18.68 27.69
N LYS A 509 31.90 18.49 27.32
CA LYS A 509 33.02 18.94 28.15
C LYS A 509 32.94 20.46 28.30
N THR A 510 32.67 20.94 29.52
CA THR A 510 32.78 22.35 29.84
C THR A 510 34.25 22.76 29.65
N LYS A 511 34.55 23.64 28.70
CA LYS A 511 35.89 24.25 28.66
C LYS A 511 36.10 24.92 30.00
N LYS A 512 36.93 24.31 30.88
CA LYS A 512 37.40 25.03 32.04
C LYS A 512 38.06 26.32 31.53
N LYS A 513 37.45 27.46 31.89
CA LYS A 513 38.01 28.80 31.67
C LYS A 513 39.33 28.95 32.38
#